data_2efbd4571b542cb3908fe3a92276d9de
#
_entry.id   2efbd4571b542cb3908fe3a92276d9de
#
_cell.length_a   1.000
_cell.length_b   1.000
_cell.length_c   1.000
_cell.angle_alpha   90.00
_cell.angle_beta   90.00
_cell.angle_gamma   90.00
#
_symmetry.space_group_name_H-M   'P 1'
#
loop_
_entity.id
_entity.type
_entity.pdbx_description
1 polymer ?
#
loop_
_entity_poly.entity_id
_entity_poly.type
_entity_poly.pdbx_seq_one_letter_code
_entity_poly.pdbx_strand_id
1 'polypeptide(L)'
;MFKIKFLRGMPLGLLIPCLLIAFVAISPVIHLTIRSLGADESTWLWFLRWKTLEIVWRSMILAISVTIVCISISVPISFLTNKTDIKFKQLWKISAILPLVIPSYIGAYLFVSVLGPKGILYQILNTLFNINSIPNLYGFTGSLIIISLLSYPYLLLTLNATINNTDNSEEESARILGLGNYNIFRKVTLPQLIPSILSGGLLVSLYTLSDFGAVSLLRYKTLTWAIFNQYSGSIDRNATALLALSLCILAITFVYFESTLRTKRKQYRASPGVAKRHKIHKLGIWQIPAIIFCGAIVFLSLIMPVSMLVFWIIRGLLHNETIPGMLEASINSLSLGVMTAILVIILATPISYLSVRYPRFISMLIEKICYAGFSLPSIAISIALVFIGSRIGSPLYQSMALLVIAC
;
A
#
# COMPACT_ATOMS: atom_id res chain seq x y z
N MET A 1 -1.44 -44.14 -6.56
CA MET A 1 0.04 -44.20 -6.38
C MET A 1 0.65 -42.96 -7.11
N PHE A 2 0.34 -41.73 -6.62
CA PHE A 2 0.92 -40.50 -7.16
C PHE A 2 2.35 -40.38 -6.65
N LYS A 3 3.30 -40.75 -7.51
CA LYS A 3 4.72 -40.85 -7.20
C LYS A 3 5.32 -39.48 -6.90
N ILE A 4 5.92 -39.38 -5.74
CA ILE A 4 6.98 -38.57 -5.17
C ILE A 4 8.12 -38.18 -6.15
N LYS A 5 7.84 -38.01 -7.42
CA LYS A 5 8.78 -37.45 -8.42
C LYS A 5 9.03 -35.94 -8.23
N PHE A 6 8.17 -35.27 -7.47
CA PHE A 6 8.24 -33.83 -7.20
C PHE A 6 9.31 -33.42 -6.19
N LEU A 7 9.80 -34.35 -5.34
CA LEU A 7 10.74 -34.08 -4.25
C LEU A 7 12.19 -34.51 -4.55
N ARG A 8 12.45 -35.23 -5.67
CA ARG A 8 13.80 -35.74 -5.98
C ARG A 8 14.77 -34.56 -6.18
N GLY A 9 15.72 -34.40 -5.24
CA GLY A 9 16.83 -33.43 -5.30
C GLY A 9 16.61 -32.11 -4.58
N MET A 10 15.52 -31.93 -3.82
CA MET A 10 15.41 -30.82 -2.88
C MET A 10 15.93 -31.26 -1.51
N PRO A 11 16.78 -30.45 -0.84
CA PRO A 11 17.20 -30.75 0.53
C PRO A 11 16.00 -30.64 1.46
N LEU A 12 15.64 -31.76 2.13
CA LEU A 12 14.52 -31.80 3.08
C LEU A 12 14.68 -30.79 4.21
N GLY A 13 15.94 -30.56 4.65
CA GLY A 13 16.25 -29.54 5.64
C GLY A 13 15.89 -28.11 5.26
N LEU A 14 15.73 -27.83 3.96
CA LEU A 14 15.28 -26.51 3.45
C LEU A 14 13.78 -26.51 3.17
N LEU A 15 13.25 -27.62 2.67
CA LEU A 15 11.84 -27.74 2.29
C LEU A 15 10.90 -27.67 3.50
N ILE A 16 11.25 -28.37 4.60
CA ILE A 16 10.40 -28.43 5.79
C ILE A 16 10.19 -27.03 6.42
N PRO A 17 11.24 -26.23 6.69
CA PRO A 17 11.04 -24.85 7.18
C PRO A 17 10.20 -24.01 6.23
N CYS A 18 10.41 -24.09 4.92
CA CYS A 18 9.63 -23.32 3.93
C CYS A 18 8.14 -23.73 3.93
N LEU A 19 7.82 -25.01 4.10
CA LEU A 19 6.44 -25.47 4.23
C LEU A 19 5.79 -24.99 5.53
N LEU A 20 6.53 -24.98 6.63
CA LEU A 20 6.04 -24.45 7.91
C LEU A 20 5.75 -22.95 7.81
N ILE A 21 6.65 -22.17 7.20
CA ILE A 21 6.45 -20.73 6.99
C ILE A 21 5.21 -20.50 6.10
N ALA A 22 5.07 -21.24 5.00
CA ALA A 22 3.91 -21.14 4.12
C ALA A 22 2.60 -21.52 4.86
N PHE A 23 2.64 -22.53 5.73
CA PHE A 23 1.48 -22.91 6.55
C PHE A 23 1.10 -21.80 7.53
N VAL A 24 2.08 -21.18 8.21
CA VAL A 24 1.83 -20.04 9.11
C VAL A 24 1.25 -18.85 8.30
N ALA A 25 1.82 -18.55 7.14
CA ALA A 25 1.34 -17.44 6.30
C ALA A 25 -0.11 -17.61 5.81
N ILE A 26 -0.55 -18.85 5.52
CA ILE A 26 -1.93 -19.12 5.06
C ILE A 26 -2.90 -19.40 6.21
N SER A 27 -2.41 -19.68 7.40
CA SER A 27 -3.24 -20.07 8.56
C SER A 27 -4.34 -19.05 8.90
N PRO A 28 -4.14 -17.71 8.80
CA PRO A 28 -5.20 -16.74 9.03
C PRO A 28 -6.39 -16.93 8.08
N VAL A 29 -6.10 -17.15 6.79
CA VAL A 29 -7.16 -17.34 5.77
C VAL A 29 -7.92 -18.64 6.02
N ILE A 30 -7.20 -19.73 6.33
CA ILE A 30 -7.82 -21.02 6.66
C ILE A 30 -8.74 -20.85 7.88
N HIS A 31 -8.27 -20.18 8.93
CA HIS A 31 -9.07 -19.96 10.14
C HIS A 31 -10.32 -19.13 9.86
N LEU A 32 -10.21 -18.03 9.12
CA LEU A 32 -11.35 -17.20 8.73
C LEU A 32 -12.35 -17.98 7.87
N THR A 33 -11.86 -18.83 6.96
CA THR A 33 -12.72 -19.69 6.11
C THR A 33 -13.49 -20.70 6.97
N ILE A 34 -12.82 -21.42 7.87
CA ILE A 34 -13.48 -22.40 8.75
C ILE A 34 -14.54 -21.72 9.60
N ARG A 35 -14.26 -20.55 10.16
CA ARG A 35 -15.22 -19.79 10.95
C ARG A 35 -16.40 -19.28 10.14
N SER A 36 -16.14 -18.82 8.94
CA SER A 36 -17.19 -18.32 8.04
C SER A 36 -18.12 -19.44 7.61
N LEU A 37 -17.60 -20.64 7.36
CA LEU A 37 -18.41 -21.83 7.03
C LEU A 37 -19.23 -22.34 8.23
N GLY A 38 -18.76 -22.11 9.45
CA GLY A 38 -19.49 -22.43 10.69
C GLY A 38 -20.46 -21.33 11.14
N ALA A 39 -20.71 -20.31 10.32
CA ALA A 39 -21.68 -19.27 10.64
C ALA A 39 -23.12 -19.74 10.40
N ASP A 40 -24.04 -19.34 11.30
CA ASP A 40 -25.46 -19.65 11.20
C ASP A 40 -26.09 -18.97 9.98
N GLU A 41 -27.23 -19.51 9.54
CA GLU A 41 -28.01 -18.95 8.41
C GLU A 41 -28.36 -17.47 8.65
N SER A 42 -28.71 -17.12 9.87
CA SER A 42 -29.00 -15.72 10.27
C SER A 42 -27.83 -14.77 10.01
N THR A 43 -26.60 -15.22 10.27
CA THR A 43 -25.36 -14.46 10.04
C THR A 43 -25.06 -14.31 8.56
N TRP A 44 -25.31 -15.37 7.75
CA TRP A 44 -25.21 -15.27 6.29
C TRP A 44 -26.24 -14.32 5.70
N LEU A 45 -27.51 -14.38 6.14
CA LEU A 45 -28.55 -13.46 5.72
C LEU A 45 -28.23 -12.01 6.11
N TRP A 46 -27.63 -11.79 7.31
CA TRP A 46 -27.16 -10.47 7.71
C TRP A 46 -26.03 -9.98 6.78
N PHE A 47 -25.06 -10.84 6.45
CA PHE A 47 -23.95 -10.49 5.55
C PHE A 47 -24.46 -10.12 4.14
N LEU A 48 -25.46 -10.81 3.63
CA LEU A 48 -26.04 -10.57 2.28
C LEU A 48 -26.98 -9.35 2.24
N ARG A 49 -27.23 -8.67 3.35
CA ARG A 49 -28.03 -7.44 3.35
C ARG A 49 -27.36 -6.35 2.53
N TRP A 50 -28.19 -5.56 1.85
CA TRP A 50 -27.72 -4.44 1.01
C TRP A 50 -26.72 -3.53 1.70
N LYS A 51 -26.92 -3.23 2.99
CA LYS A 51 -26.00 -2.39 3.79
C LYS A 51 -24.58 -2.97 3.86
N THR A 52 -24.40 -4.26 3.97
CA THR A 52 -23.10 -4.92 4.01
C THR A 52 -22.45 -4.95 2.64
N LEU A 53 -23.24 -5.26 1.60
CA LEU A 53 -22.76 -5.24 0.22
C LEU A 53 -22.34 -3.83 -0.22
N GLU A 54 -23.04 -2.80 0.25
CA GLU A 54 -22.67 -1.40 0.03
C GLU A 54 -21.27 -1.08 0.61
N ILE A 55 -20.92 -1.63 1.78
CA ILE A 55 -19.60 -1.43 2.39
C ILE A 55 -18.51 -2.10 1.54
N VAL A 56 -18.75 -3.29 1.01
CA VAL A 56 -17.84 -3.96 0.06
C VAL A 56 -17.62 -3.08 -1.17
N TRP A 57 -18.72 -2.58 -1.76
CA TRP A 57 -18.67 -1.70 -2.91
C TRP A 57 -17.92 -0.38 -2.65
N ARG A 58 -18.16 0.23 -1.50
CA ARG A 58 -17.45 1.46 -1.06
C ARG A 58 -15.94 1.24 -0.95
N SER A 59 -15.53 0.09 -0.40
CA SER A 59 -14.10 -0.27 -0.30
C SER A 59 -13.47 -0.46 -1.67
N MET A 60 -14.17 -1.13 -2.58
CA MET A 60 -13.71 -1.35 -3.95
C MET A 60 -13.58 -0.04 -4.74
N ILE A 61 -14.60 0.84 -4.67
CA ILE A 61 -14.57 2.14 -5.34
C ILE A 61 -13.42 2.99 -4.80
N LEU A 62 -13.22 3.03 -3.47
CA LEU A 62 -12.12 3.80 -2.88
C LEU A 62 -10.77 3.29 -3.39
N ALA A 63 -10.52 1.98 -3.38
CA ALA A 63 -9.26 1.40 -3.84
C ALA A 63 -8.98 1.71 -5.32
N ILE A 64 -9.99 1.59 -6.18
CA ILE A 64 -9.86 1.92 -7.61
C ILE A 64 -9.61 3.41 -7.81
N SER A 65 -10.37 4.27 -7.13
CA SER A 65 -10.28 5.72 -7.28
C SER A 65 -8.92 6.25 -6.78
N VAL A 66 -8.45 5.77 -5.62
CA VAL A 66 -7.12 6.10 -5.08
C VAL A 66 -6.04 5.67 -6.07
N THR A 67 -6.14 4.47 -6.63
CA THR A 67 -5.17 3.97 -7.62
C THR A 67 -5.12 4.86 -8.86
N ILE A 68 -6.27 5.28 -9.38
CA ILE A 68 -6.34 6.18 -10.54
C ILE A 68 -5.68 7.54 -10.23
N VAL A 69 -5.97 8.11 -9.06
CA VAL A 69 -5.35 9.39 -8.64
C VAL A 69 -3.84 9.22 -8.46
N CYS A 70 -3.39 8.11 -7.85
CA CYS A 70 -1.96 7.81 -7.71
C CYS A 70 -1.25 7.67 -9.06
N ILE A 71 -1.90 7.05 -10.05
CA ILE A 71 -1.36 6.98 -11.43
C ILE A 71 -1.23 8.39 -12.01
N SER A 72 -2.25 9.22 -11.85
CA SER A 72 -2.28 10.61 -12.35
C SER A 72 -1.20 11.49 -11.72
N ILE A 73 -0.78 11.20 -10.49
CA ILE A 73 0.30 11.90 -9.78
C ILE A 73 1.67 11.30 -10.14
N SER A 74 1.81 9.98 -10.04
CA SER A 74 3.12 9.31 -10.11
C SER A 74 3.71 9.25 -11.51
N VAL A 75 2.87 9.06 -12.54
CA VAL A 75 3.37 8.99 -13.92
C VAL A 75 4.00 10.32 -14.37
N PRO A 76 3.36 11.49 -14.18
CA PRO A 76 4.01 12.76 -14.48
C PRO A 76 5.26 13.04 -13.66
N ILE A 77 5.23 12.82 -12.33
CA ILE A 77 6.39 13.03 -11.46
C ILE A 77 7.56 12.16 -11.91
N SER A 78 7.31 10.86 -12.16
CA SER A 78 8.36 9.95 -12.62
C SER A 78 8.94 10.35 -13.97
N PHE A 79 8.11 10.76 -14.91
CA PHE A 79 8.56 11.27 -16.21
C PHE A 79 9.37 12.55 -16.06
N LEU A 80 8.87 13.56 -15.36
CA LEU A 80 9.53 14.84 -15.13
C LEU A 80 10.89 14.66 -14.43
N THR A 81 10.95 13.83 -13.41
CA THR A 81 12.17 13.64 -12.62
C THR A 81 13.20 12.71 -13.27
N ASN A 82 12.84 11.85 -14.22
CA ASN A 82 13.79 10.93 -14.83
C ASN A 82 14.17 11.33 -16.27
N LYS A 83 13.21 11.83 -17.07
CA LYS A 83 13.41 12.07 -18.50
C LYS A 83 13.52 13.55 -18.91
N THR A 84 13.40 14.51 -17.97
CA THR A 84 13.46 15.94 -18.29
C THR A 84 14.59 16.69 -17.56
N ASP A 85 14.80 17.92 -17.97
CA ASP A 85 15.76 18.87 -17.38
C ASP A 85 15.15 19.73 -16.25
N ILE A 86 14.14 19.24 -15.55
CA ILE A 86 13.49 19.97 -14.46
C ILE A 86 14.52 20.44 -13.41
N LYS A 87 14.46 21.72 -13.02
CA LYS A 87 15.33 22.27 -11.96
C LYS A 87 15.09 21.56 -10.64
N PHE A 88 16.16 21.39 -9.86
CA PHE A 88 16.12 20.68 -8.57
C PHE A 88 15.65 19.22 -8.66
N LYS A 89 15.94 18.57 -9.77
CA LYS A 89 15.55 17.19 -10.09
C LYS A 89 15.75 16.20 -8.92
N GLN A 90 16.89 16.26 -8.24
CA GLN A 90 17.22 15.36 -7.13
C GLN A 90 16.34 15.65 -5.89
N LEU A 91 16.06 16.92 -5.63
CA LEU A 91 15.15 17.32 -4.56
C LEU A 91 13.76 16.71 -4.78
N TRP A 92 13.20 16.86 -5.98
CA TRP A 92 11.89 16.31 -6.31
C TRP A 92 11.85 14.78 -6.22
N LYS A 93 12.92 14.08 -6.64
CA LYS A 93 13.01 12.63 -6.53
C LYS A 93 12.94 12.14 -5.08
N ILE A 94 13.64 12.79 -4.18
CA ILE A 94 13.69 12.42 -2.77
C ILE A 94 12.39 12.84 -2.08
N SER A 95 12.00 14.12 -2.20
CA SER A 95 10.82 14.65 -1.50
C SER A 95 9.52 13.98 -1.90
N ALA A 96 9.39 13.53 -3.16
CA ALA A 96 8.20 12.82 -3.60
C ALA A 96 8.06 11.39 -3.04
N ILE A 97 9.12 10.81 -2.47
CA ILE A 97 9.08 9.47 -1.85
C ILE A 97 8.86 9.57 -0.34
N LEU A 98 9.28 10.67 0.30
CA LEU A 98 9.23 10.84 1.76
C LEU A 98 7.83 10.71 2.39
N PRO A 99 6.70 11.02 1.72
CA PRO A 99 5.37 10.81 2.32
C PRO A 99 5.10 9.38 2.79
N LEU A 100 5.82 8.37 2.27
CA LEU A 100 5.73 6.97 2.77
C LEU A 100 6.07 6.81 4.25
N VAL A 101 6.85 7.73 4.81
CA VAL A 101 7.23 7.70 6.23
C VAL A 101 6.06 8.09 7.13
N ILE A 102 5.06 8.79 6.60
CA ILE A 102 3.93 9.30 7.37
C ILE A 102 2.86 8.20 7.45
N PRO A 103 2.57 7.63 8.64
CA PRO A 103 1.46 6.68 8.80
C PRO A 103 0.13 7.32 8.39
N SER A 104 -0.74 6.57 7.70
CA SER A 104 -2.01 7.08 7.17
C SER A 104 -2.91 7.72 8.22
N TYR A 105 -2.97 7.14 9.42
CA TYR A 105 -3.73 7.68 10.55
C TYR A 105 -3.22 9.05 10.98
N ILE A 106 -1.90 9.20 11.15
CA ILE A 106 -1.28 10.48 11.52
C ILE A 106 -1.49 11.50 10.41
N GLY A 107 -1.25 11.11 9.16
CA GLY A 107 -1.50 11.95 8.02
C GLY A 107 -2.94 12.45 7.99
N ALA A 108 -3.93 11.56 8.11
CA ALA A 108 -5.34 11.96 8.14
C ALA A 108 -5.67 12.92 9.29
N TYR A 109 -5.12 12.68 10.48
CA TYR A 109 -5.28 13.60 11.62
C TYR A 109 -4.72 15.00 11.32
N LEU A 110 -3.52 15.08 10.74
CA LEU A 110 -2.88 16.33 10.39
C LEU A 110 -3.67 17.10 9.30
N PHE A 111 -4.16 16.37 8.28
CA PHE A 111 -5.02 16.97 7.27
C PHE A 111 -6.32 17.51 7.85
N VAL A 112 -6.98 16.77 8.76
CA VAL A 112 -8.19 17.24 9.44
C VAL A 112 -7.89 18.44 10.33
N SER A 113 -6.73 18.48 10.98
CA SER A 113 -6.29 19.63 11.79
C SER A 113 -6.11 20.91 10.98
N VAL A 114 -5.69 20.80 9.72
CA VAL A 114 -5.49 21.94 8.82
C VAL A 114 -6.77 22.27 8.05
N LEU A 115 -7.37 21.29 7.36
CA LEU A 115 -8.42 21.45 6.37
C LEU A 115 -9.82 21.09 6.90
N GLY A 116 -9.92 20.61 8.14
CA GLY A 116 -11.20 20.24 8.73
C GLY A 116 -12.10 21.46 9.02
N PRO A 117 -13.40 21.24 9.32
CA PRO A 117 -14.39 22.30 9.52
C PRO A 117 -14.06 23.32 10.62
N LYS A 118 -13.15 22.97 11.53
CA LYS A 118 -12.62 23.86 12.59
C LYS A 118 -11.09 23.90 12.56
N GLY A 119 -10.48 23.54 11.40
CA GLY A 119 -9.05 23.51 11.23
C GLY A 119 -8.42 24.89 11.12
N ILE A 120 -7.09 24.92 11.11
CA ILE A 120 -6.31 26.17 11.06
C ILE A 120 -6.65 26.99 9.81
N LEU A 121 -6.81 26.32 8.66
CA LEU A 121 -7.18 27.01 7.41
C LEU A 121 -8.55 27.69 7.53
N TYR A 122 -9.54 27.02 8.15
CA TYR A 122 -10.85 27.63 8.42
C TYR A 122 -10.71 28.87 9.29
N GLN A 123 -9.94 28.80 10.39
CA GLN A 123 -9.74 29.95 11.29
C GLN A 123 -9.12 31.15 10.56
N ILE A 124 -8.08 30.89 9.73
CA ILE A 124 -7.43 31.95 8.93
C ILE A 124 -8.40 32.55 7.90
N LEU A 125 -9.13 31.71 7.17
CA LEU A 125 -10.09 32.19 6.15
C LEU A 125 -11.29 32.92 6.76
N ASN A 126 -11.76 32.46 7.90
CA ASN A 126 -12.84 33.14 8.61
C ASN A 126 -12.41 34.52 9.12
N THR A 127 -11.20 34.62 9.71
CA THR A 127 -10.66 35.89 10.24
C THR A 127 -10.35 36.90 9.14
N LEU A 128 -9.80 36.44 8.00
CA LEU A 128 -9.34 37.32 6.92
C LEU A 128 -10.47 37.68 5.92
N PHE A 129 -11.36 36.73 5.64
CA PHE A 129 -12.31 36.81 4.51
C PHE A 129 -13.78 36.60 4.95
N ASN A 130 -14.07 36.42 6.24
CA ASN A 130 -15.40 36.08 6.75
C ASN A 130 -16.06 34.86 6.09
N ILE A 131 -15.25 33.86 5.71
CA ILE A 131 -15.74 32.62 5.11
C ILE A 131 -16.28 31.74 6.24
N ASN A 132 -17.58 31.48 6.24
CA ASN A 132 -18.28 30.78 7.32
C ASN A 132 -18.31 29.24 7.14
N SER A 133 -17.92 28.72 5.98
CA SER A 133 -17.91 27.26 5.73
C SER A 133 -16.81 26.87 4.78
N ILE A 134 -16.15 25.76 5.09
CA ILE A 134 -15.21 25.08 4.19
C ILE A 134 -15.85 23.75 3.74
N PRO A 135 -15.53 23.25 2.53
CA PRO A 135 -16.00 21.94 2.07
C PRO A 135 -15.69 20.84 3.07
N ASN A 136 -16.64 19.95 3.29
CA ASN A 136 -16.48 18.87 4.25
C ASN A 136 -15.41 17.87 3.77
N LEU A 137 -14.34 17.73 4.54
CA LEU A 137 -13.25 16.81 4.27
C LEU A 137 -13.60 15.36 4.65
N TYR A 138 -14.65 15.13 5.44
CA TYR A 138 -15.04 13.79 5.85
C TYR A 138 -15.70 13.00 4.70
N GLY A 139 -15.63 11.67 4.78
CA GLY A 139 -16.23 10.77 3.81
C GLY A 139 -15.31 10.39 2.66
N PHE A 140 -15.89 10.09 1.51
CA PHE A 140 -15.18 9.57 0.34
C PHE A 140 -14.09 10.52 -0.18
N THR A 141 -14.44 11.79 -0.36
CA THR A 141 -13.53 12.79 -0.97
C THR A 141 -12.25 12.99 -0.14
N GLY A 142 -12.39 13.15 1.18
CA GLY A 142 -11.24 13.29 2.05
C GLY A 142 -10.39 12.01 2.10
N SER A 143 -11.03 10.84 2.19
CA SER A 143 -10.32 9.55 2.14
C SER A 143 -9.57 9.38 0.82
N LEU A 144 -10.20 9.72 -0.31
CA LEU A 144 -9.57 9.67 -1.63
C LEU A 144 -8.33 10.56 -1.69
N ILE A 145 -8.44 11.83 -1.31
CA ILE A 145 -7.34 12.79 -1.42
C ILE A 145 -6.18 12.39 -0.49
N ILE A 146 -6.48 12.14 0.78
CA ILE A 146 -5.45 11.92 1.80
C ILE A 146 -4.72 10.60 1.55
N ILE A 147 -5.44 9.50 1.30
CA ILE A 147 -4.81 8.21 1.03
C ILE A 147 -3.99 8.29 -0.26
N SER A 148 -4.49 8.98 -1.31
CA SER A 148 -3.73 9.15 -2.55
C SER A 148 -2.44 9.93 -2.33
N LEU A 149 -2.47 11.03 -1.55
CA LEU A 149 -1.28 11.84 -1.25
C LEU A 149 -0.23 11.09 -0.41
N LEU A 150 -0.63 10.10 0.38
CA LEU A 150 0.29 9.29 1.19
C LEU A 150 0.75 8.01 0.48
N SER A 151 -0.04 7.48 -0.48
CA SER A 151 0.25 6.20 -1.13
C SER A 151 0.79 6.28 -2.55
N TYR A 152 0.72 7.44 -3.25
CA TYR A 152 1.28 7.58 -4.59
C TYR A 152 2.78 7.20 -4.69
N PRO A 153 3.61 7.36 -3.65
CA PRO A 153 5.01 7.00 -3.75
C PRO A 153 5.26 5.49 -3.95
N TYR A 154 4.33 4.60 -3.55
CA TYR A 154 4.42 3.16 -3.87
C TYR A 154 4.49 2.93 -5.39
N LEU A 155 3.60 3.61 -6.12
CA LEU A 155 3.59 3.56 -7.58
C LEU A 155 4.79 4.30 -8.19
N LEU A 156 5.19 5.42 -7.60
CA LEU A 156 6.34 6.22 -8.06
C LEU A 156 7.64 5.41 -8.01
N LEU A 157 7.86 4.62 -6.96
CA LEU A 157 9.04 3.77 -6.82
C LEU A 157 9.12 2.71 -7.92
N THR A 158 8.01 2.04 -8.22
CA THR A 158 7.96 1.02 -9.29
C THR A 158 8.20 1.65 -10.67
N LEU A 159 7.64 2.83 -10.93
CA LEU A 159 7.85 3.57 -12.17
C LEU A 159 9.29 4.03 -12.33
N ASN A 160 9.89 4.59 -11.27
CA ASN A 160 11.29 5.06 -11.30
C ASN A 160 12.25 3.89 -11.56
N ALA A 161 12.02 2.74 -10.94
CA ALA A 161 12.81 1.53 -11.20
C ALA A 161 12.72 1.10 -12.67
N THR A 162 11.55 1.15 -13.26
CA THR A 162 11.34 0.76 -14.66
C THR A 162 11.95 1.77 -15.63
N ILE A 163 11.68 3.06 -15.45
CA ILE A 163 12.23 4.10 -16.34
C ILE A 163 13.76 4.05 -16.35
N ASN A 164 14.40 3.85 -15.20
CA ASN A 164 15.86 3.77 -15.12
C ASN A 164 16.45 2.53 -15.81
N ASN A 165 15.65 1.46 -15.96
CA ASN A 165 16.08 0.21 -16.59
C ASN A 165 15.59 0.01 -18.03
N THR A 166 14.81 0.96 -18.57
CA THR A 166 14.27 0.88 -19.95
C THR A 166 15.31 1.34 -20.95
N ASP A 167 15.43 0.62 -22.07
CA ASP A 167 16.30 1.01 -23.19
C ASP A 167 15.64 2.14 -24.01
N ASN A 168 16.44 3.13 -24.37
CA ASN A 168 15.96 4.28 -25.17
C ASN A 168 15.97 4.01 -26.68
N SER A 169 16.43 2.86 -27.12
CA SER A 169 16.56 2.52 -28.56
C SER A 169 15.23 2.62 -29.30
N GLU A 170 14.12 2.20 -28.66
CA GLU A 170 12.79 2.29 -29.25
C GLU A 170 12.32 3.75 -29.39
N GLU A 171 12.62 4.61 -28.42
CA GLU A 171 12.30 6.05 -28.49
C GLU A 171 13.15 6.76 -29.55
N GLU A 172 14.43 6.38 -29.68
CA GLU A 172 15.33 6.92 -30.69
C GLU A 172 14.88 6.49 -32.11
N SER A 173 14.52 5.22 -32.28
CA SER A 173 13.97 4.72 -33.55
C SER A 173 12.67 5.43 -33.95
N ALA A 174 11.78 5.64 -32.98
CA ALA A 174 10.53 6.38 -33.21
C ALA A 174 10.77 7.84 -33.61
N ARG A 175 11.83 8.49 -33.11
CA ARG A 175 12.25 9.83 -33.52
C ARG A 175 12.81 9.88 -34.95
N ILE A 176 13.63 8.89 -35.31
CA ILE A 176 14.17 8.77 -36.68
C ILE A 176 13.01 8.65 -37.67
N LEU A 177 11.93 7.96 -37.27
CA LEU A 177 10.69 7.84 -38.04
C LEU A 177 9.81 9.11 -38.02
N GLY A 178 10.28 10.22 -37.44
CA GLY A 178 9.59 11.54 -37.47
C GLY A 178 8.47 11.68 -36.42
N LEU A 179 8.36 10.80 -35.45
CA LEU A 179 7.33 10.91 -34.39
C LEU A 179 7.66 12.09 -33.44
N GLY A 180 6.69 12.95 -33.19
CA GLY A 180 6.80 14.05 -32.22
C GLY A 180 6.79 13.50 -30.76
N ASN A 181 7.32 14.29 -29.82
CA ASN A 181 7.50 13.89 -28.42
C ASN A 181 6.22 13.36 -27.75
N TYR A 182 5.06 13.94 -28.00
CA TYR A 182 3.78 13.46 -27.46
C TYR A 182 3.41 12.06 -27.98
N ASN A 183 3.60 11.82 -29.27
CA ASN A 183 3.33 10.51 -29.88
C ASN A 183 4.32 9.44 -29.39
N ILE A 184 5.58 9.80 -29.18
CA ILE A 184 6.59 8.92 -28.58
C ILE A 184 6.16 8.54 -27.16
N PHE A 185 5.79 9.52 -26.32
CA PHE A 185 5.30 9.25 -24.99
C PHE A 185 4.08 8.29 -25.01
N ARG A 186 3.06 8.60 -25.82
CA ARG A 186 1.81 7.83 -25.84
C ARG A 186 1.95 6.44 -26.45
N LYS A 187 2.74 6.30 -27.52
CA LYS A 187 2.83 5.05 -28.31
C LYS A 187 4.01 4.16 -27.94
N VAL A 188 5.06 4.71 -27.32
CA VAL A 188 6.29 3.98 -26.96
C VAL A 188 6.47 3.96 -25.45
N THR A 189 6.67 5.11 -24.82
CA THR A 189 7.03 5.19 -23.39
C THR A 189 5.90 4.70 -22.49
N LEU A 190 4.68 5.19 -22.66
CA LEU A 190 3.55 4.81 -21.80
C LEU A 190 3.21 3.30 -21.86
N PRO A 191 3.16 2.64 -23.04
CA PRO A 191 2.99 1.20 -23.11
C PRO A 191 4.06 0.39 -22.40
N GLN A 192 5.32 0.84 -22.40
CA GLN A 192 6.41 0.20 -21.66
C GLN A 192 6.25 0.33 -20.15
N LEU A 193 5.60 1.40 -19.66
CA LEU A 193 5.34 1.64 -18.24
C LEU A 193 4.12 0.89 -17.71
N ILE A 194 3.21 0.40 -18.58
CA ILE A 194 1.97 -0.27 -18.16
C ILE A 194 2.22 -1.43 -17.18
N PRO A 195 3.19 -2.34 -17.37
CA PRO A 195 3.44 -3.40 -16.40
C PRO A 195 3.79 -2.88 -15.00
N SER A 196 4.54 -1.77 -14.92
CA SER A 196 4.90 -1.13 -13.67
C SER A 196 3.76 -0.31 -13.07
N ILE A 197 2.92 0.28 -13.92
CA ILE A 197 1.67 0.93 -13.49
C ILE A 197 0.73 -0.11 -12.88
N LEU A 198 0.62 -1.29 -13.47
CA LEU A 198 -0.23 -2.36 -12.94
C LEU A 198 0.30 -2.89 -11.59
N SER A 199 1.60 -3.22 -11.50
CA SER A 199 2.17 -3.72 -10.26
C SER A 199 2.22 -2.67 -9.15
N GLY A 200 2.59 -1.43 -9.45
CA GLY A 200 2.54 -0.33 -8.49
C GLY A 200 1.12 0.05 -8.10
N GLY A 201 0.18 0.02 -9.06
CA GLY A 201 -1.25 0.23 -8.82
C GLY A 201 -1.85 -0.86 -7.94
N LEU A 202 -1.41 -2.11 -8.08
CA LEU A 202 -1.79 -3.19 -7.16
C LEU A 202 -1.32 -2.88 -5.73
N LEU A 203 -0.06 -2.45 -5.53
CA LEU A 203 0.44 -2.07 -4.21
C LEU A 203 -0.42 -0.97 -3.57
N VAL A 204 -0.76 0.07 -4.34
CA VAL A 204 -1.62 1.15 -3.88
C VAL A 204 -3.02 0.65 -3.53
N SER A 205 -3.62 -0.21 -4.37
CA SER A 205 -4.97 -0.73 -4.11
C SER A 205 -5.01 -1.63 -2.87
N LEU A 206 -4.02 -2.51 -2.68
CA LEU A 206 -3.89 -3.36 -1.48
C LEU A 206 -3.65 -2.52 -0.23
N TYR A 207 -2.79 -1.50 -0.30
CA TYR A 207 -2.60 -0.55 0.79
C TYR A 207 -3.91 0.12 1.18
N THR A 208 -4.67 0.62 0.20
CA THR A 208 -5.96 1.28 0.43
C THR A 208 -7.00 0.33 1.05
N LEU A 209 -7.04 -0.93 0.59
CA LEU A 209 -7.93 -1.96 1.15
C LEU A 209 -7.55 -2.34 2.58
N SER A 210 -6.28 -2.24 2.94
CA SER A 210 -5.77 -2.54 4.29
C SER A 210 -5.89 -1.35 5.23
N ASP A 211 -6.06 -0.13 4.72
CA ASP A 211 -6.11 1.07 5.55
C ASP A 211 -7.37 1.09 6.43
N PHE A 212 -7.14 1.16 7.73
CA PHE A 212 -8.17 1.39 8.74
C PHE A 212 -8.06 2.80 9.32
N GLY A 213 -6.84 3.27 9.50
CA GLY A 213 -6.56 4.49 10.25
C GLY A 213 -7.15 5.74 9.64
N ALA A 214 -6.83 6.02 8.37
CA ALA A 214 -7.33 7.20 7.67
C ALA A 214 -8.85 7.13 7.46
N VAL A 215 -9.37 5.97 6.98
CA VAL A 215 -10.81 5.83 6.69
C VAL A 215 -11.69 5.95 7.94
N SER A 216 -11.23 5.44 9.10
CA SER A 216 -11.97 5.53 10.35
C SER A 216 -12.05 6.98 10.83
N LEU A 217 -10.94 7.72 10.80
CA LEU A 217 -10.85 9.11 11.22
C LEU A 217 -11.67 10.01 10.29
N LEU A 218 -11.65 9.72 8.98
CA LEU A 218 -12.42 10.46 7.98
C LEU A 218 -13.88 10.01 7.89
N ARG A 219 -14.32 9.08 8.76
CA ARG A 219 -15.70 8.60 8.86
C ARG A 219 -16.22 7.96 7.56
N TYR A 220 -15.35 7.38 6.76
CA TYR A 220 -15.73 6.64 5.56
C TYR A 220 -15.84 5.15 5.85
N LYS A 221 -17.05 4.61 5.75
CA LYS A 221 -17.36 3.22 6.12
C LYS A 221 -16.85 2.26 5.05
N THR A 222 -15.67 1.68 5.28
CA THR A 222 -15.03 0.61 4.49
C THR A 222 -15.15 -0.74 5.19
N LEU A 223 -14.71 -1.81 4.52
CA LEU A 223 -14.66 -3.15 5.13
C LEU A 223 -13.78 -3.18 6.38
N THR A 224 -12.62 -2.51 6.38
CA THR A 224 -11.73 -2.43 7.55
C THR A 224 -12.43 -1.79 8.74
N TRP A 225 -13.15 -0.69 8.50
CA TRP A 225 -13.97 -0.04 9.52
C TRP A 225 -15.09 -0.97 10.02
N ALA A 226 -15.79 -1.67 9.12
CA ALA A 226 -16.87 -2.60 9.49
C ALA A 226 -16.36 -3.80 10.30
N ILE A 227 -15.21 -4.37 9.91
CA ILE A 227 -14.55 -5.45 10.64
C ILE A 227 -14.22 -5.03 12.07
N PHE A 228 -13.61 -3.85 12.22
CA PHE A 228 -13.26 -3.34 13.55
C PHE A 228 -14.48 -3.10 14.43
N ASN A 229 -15.52 -2.44 13.90
CA ASN A 229 -16.76 -2.19 14.64
C ASN A 229 -17.50 -3.47 15.01
N GLN A 230 -17.56 -4.45 14.10
CA GLN A 230 -18.19 -5.74 14.37
C GLN A 230 -17.42 -6.51 15.45
N TYR A 231 -16.07 -6.47 15.39
CA TYR A 231 -15.20 -7.10 16.39
C TYR A 231 -15.36 -6.47 17.78
N SER A 232 -15.41 -5.13 17.86
CA SER A 232 -15.46 -4.39 19.13
C SER A 232 -16.87 -4.31 19.71
N GLY A 233 -17.90 -4.29 18.87
CA GLY A 233 -19.28 -4.03 19.28
C GLY A 233 -20.17 -5.28 19.36
N SER A 234 -19.72 -6.44 18.91
CA SER A 234 -20.54 -7.66 18.86
C SER A 234 -19.84 -8.86 19.47
N ILE A 235 -20.62 -9.75 20.10
CA ILE A 235 -20.18 -11.05 20.57
C ILE A 235 -20.04 -12.04 19.41
N ASP A 236 -20.77 -11.81 18.30
CA ASP A 236 -20.74 -12.69 17.13
C ASP A 236 -19.42 -12.56 16.35
N ARG A 237 -18.53 -13.50 16.62
CA ARG A 237 -17.21 -13.61 15.99
C ARG A 237 -17.27 -14.17 14.56
N ASN A 238 -18.35 -14.88 14.19
CA ASN A 238 -18.50 -15.46 12.87
C ASN A 238 -18.86 -14.36 11.85
N ALA A 239 -19.69 -13.38 12.23
CA ALA A 239 -19.97 -12.21 11.42
C ALA A 239 -18.68 -11.39 11.11
N THR A 240 -17.82 -11.22 12.11
CA THR A 240 -16.51 -10.58 11.90
C THR A 240 -15.63 -11.37 10.94
N ALA A 241 -15.62 -12.71 11.04
CA ALA A 241 -14.85 -13.57 10.15
C ALA A 241 -15.36 -13.50 8.70
N LEU A 242 -16.68 -13.43 8.48
CA LEU A 242 -17.27 -13.24 7.14
C LEU A 242 -16.84 -11.92 6.50
N LEU A 243 -16.86 -10.81 7.25
CA LEU A 243 -16.38 -9.52 6.76
C LEU A 243 -14.88 -9.57 6.44
N ALA A 244 -14.06 -10.18 7.31
CA ALA A 244 -12.64 -10.31 7.09
C ALA A 244 -12.33 -11.21 5.87
N LEU A 245 -13.06 -12.31 5.70
CA LEU A 245 -12.93 -13.18 4.53
C LEU A 245 -13.33 -12.46 3.24
N SER A 246 -14.41 -11.65 3.26
CA SER A 246 -14.82 -10.85 2.10
C SER A 246 -13.74 -9.84 1.68
N LEU A 247 -13.04 -9.24 2.65
CA LEU A 247 -11.92 -8.34 2.37
C LEU A 247 -10.72 -9.09 1.77
N CYS A 248 -10.41 -10.30 2.27
CA CYS A 248 -9.39 -11.16 1.68
C CYS A 248 -9.75 -11.57 0.24
N ILE A 249 -10.99 -11.94 -0.03
CA ILE A 249 -11.48 -12.28 -1.39
C ILE A 249 -11.34 -11.07 -2.31
N LEU A 250 -11.69 -9.87 -1.83
CA LEU A 250 -11.55 -8.65 -2.61
C LEU A 250 -10.07 -8.37 -2.94
N ALA A 251 -9.15 -8.50 -1.98
CA ALA A 251 -7.72 -8.34 -2.19
C ALA A 251 -7.18 -9.36 -3.21
N ILE A 252 -7.54 -10.64 -3.08
CA ILE A 252 -7.15 -11.70 -4.01
C ILE A 252 -7.69 -11.40 -5.43
N THR A 253 -8.88 -10.85 -5.53
CA THR A 253 -9.48 -10.45 -6.81
C THR A 253 -8.63 -9.38 -7.51
N PHE A 254 -8.14 -8.38 -6.77
CA PHE A 254 -7.23 -7.37 -7.31
C PHE A 254 -5.90 -7.98 -7.79
N VAL A 255 -5.31 -8.90 -7.01
CA VAL A 255 -4.08 -9.61 -7.38
C VAL A 255 -4.30 -10.45 -8.64
N TYR A 256 -5.40 -11.19 -8.72
CA TYR A 256 -5.75 -11.99 -9.89
C TYR A 256 -5.92 -11.13 -11.15
N PHE A 257 -6.65 -10.02 -11.02
CA PHE A 257 -6.89 -9.11 -12.12
C PHE A 257 -5.57 -8.48 -12.64
N GLU A 258 -4.70 -8.02 -11.75
CA GLU A 258 -3.37 -7.51 -12.11
C GLU A 258 -2.54 -8.57 -12.84
N SER A 259 -2.47 -9.78 -12.28
CA SER A 259 -1.66 -10.86 -12.85
C SER A 259 -2.09 -11.23 -14.27
N THR A 260 -3.40 -11.24 -14.54
CA THR A 260 -3.95 -11.52 -15.88
C THR A 260 -3.65 -10.41 -16.87
N LEU A 261 -3.72 -9.15 -16.46
CA LEU A 261 -3.39 -8.00 -17.30
C LEU A 261 -1.89 -7.93 -17.60
N ARG A 262 -1.03 -8.25 -16.63
CA ARG A 262 0.43 -8.23 -16.78
C ARG A 262 0.93 -9.35 -17.69
N THR A 263 0.38 -10.55 -17.60
CA THR A 263 0.83 -11.72 -18.38
C THR A 263 0.66 -11.51 -19.88
N LYS A 264 -0.30 -10.71 -20.31
CA LYS A 264 -0.54 -10.36 -21.72
C LYS A 264 0.54 -9.43 -22.32
N ARG A 265 1.43 -8.84 -21.48
CA ARG A 265 2.43 -7.83 -21.90
C ARG A 265 3.81 -8.19 -21.40
N LYS A 266 4.37 -9.31 -21.88
CA LYS A 266 5.78 -9.67 -21.63
C LYS A 266 6.68 -8.65 -22.31
N GLN A 267 7.49 -7.95 -21.53
CA GLN A 267 8.56 -7.11 -22.06
C GLN A 267 9.74 -8.01 -22.46
N TYR A 268 10.03 -8.06 -23.75
CA TYR A 268 11.29 -8.61 -24.23
C TYR A 268 12.32 -7.48 -24.24
N ARG A 269 13.41 -7.61 -23.48
CA ARG A 269 14.59 -6.77 -23.70
C ARG A 269 15.15 -7.08 -25.08
N ALA A 270 15.13 -6.08 -25.96
CA ALA A 270 15.63 -6.26 -27.33
C ALA A 270 17.16 -6.30 -27.43
N SER A 271 17.89 -5.90 -26.38
CA SER A 271 19.36 -5.86 -26.43
C SER A 271 20.00 -6.22 -25.08
N PRO A 272 21.04 -7.10 -25.05
CA PRO A 272 21.85 -7.39 -23.88
C PRO A 272 22.98 -6.36 -23.68
N GLY A 273 22.69 -5.06 -23.79
CA GLY A 273 23.68 -3.97 -23.67
C GLY A 273 23.58 -3.21 -22.35
N VAL A 274 24.65 -2.46 -22.03
CA VAL A 274 24.67 -1.49 -20.93
C VAL A 274 23.63 -0.41 -21.21
N ALA A 275 22.76 -0.14 -20.22
CA ALA A 275 21.74 0.89 -20.33
C ALA A 275 22.38 2.25 -20.70
N LYS A 276 22.11 2.75 -21.91
CA LYS A 276 22.56 4.08 -22.34
C LYS A 276 21.87 5.14 -21.50
N ARG A 277 22.60 6.22 -21.16
CA ARG A 277 22.04 7.38 -20.45
C ARG A 277 20.82 7.91 -21.21
N HIS A 278 19.74 8.15 -20.48
CA HIS A 278 18.52 8.71 -21.05
C HIS A 278 18.77 10.07 -21.69
N LYS A 279 18.23 10.28 -22.90
CA LYS A 279 18.21 11.60 -23.51
C LYS A 279 17.26 12.49 -22.72
N ILE A 280 17.80 13.58 -22.20
CA ILE A 280 17.05 14.53 -21.38
C ILE A 280 16.22 15.43 -22.31
N HIS A 281 14.92 15.49 -22.07
CA HIS A 281 13.99 16.37 -22.77
C HIS A 281 14.03 17.76 -22.15
N LYS A 282 14.29 18.79 -22.97
CA LYS A 282 14.22 20.18 -22.53
C LYS A 282 12.77 20.61 -22.38
N LEU A 283 12.40 21.06 -21.18
CA LEU A 283 11.04 21.53 -20.87
C LEU A 283 10.74 22.93 -21.41
N GLY A 284 11.76 23.80 -21.55
CA GLY A 284 11.56 25.18 -21.99
C GLY A 284 10.50 25.90 -21.11
N ILE A 285 9.43 26.40 -21.76
CA ILE A 285 8.32 27.14 -21.12
C ILE A 285 7.56 26.24 -20.10
N TRP A 286 7.52 24.93 -20.30
CA TRP A 286 6.86 23.96 -19.40
C TRP A 286 7.59 23.73 -18.09
N GLN A 287 8.75 24.34 -17.89
CA GLN A 287 9.53 24.18 -16.66
C GLN A 287 8.81 24.75 -15.43
N ILE A 288 8.16 25.93 -15.57
CA ILE A 288 7.43 26.55 -14.45
C ILE A 288 6.20 25.73 -14.06
N PRO A 289 5.30 25.34 -14.98
CA PRO A 289 4.19 24.45 -14.65
C PRO A 289 4.63 23.11 -14.03
N ALA A 290 5.74 22.53 -14.49
CA ALA A 290 6.26 21.28 -13.94
C ALA A 290 6.75 21.44 -12.49
N ILE A 291 7.45 22.54 -12.17
CA ILE A 291 7.89 22.86 -10.81
C ILE A 291 6.68 23.10 -9.90
N ILE A 292 5.68 23.86 -10.37
CA ILE A 292 4.47 24.12 -9.59
C ILE A 292 3.73 22.80 -9.29
N PHE A 293 3.59 21.93 -10.29
CA PHE A 293 2.93 20.62 -10.08
C PHE A 293 3.67 19.76 -9.06
N CYS A 294 4.99 19.54 -9.23
CA CYS A 294 5.80 18.77 -8.27
C CYS A 294 5.78 19.45 -6.90
N GLY A 295 5.89 20.78 -6.84
CA GLY A 295 5.86 21.55 -5.61
C GLY A 295 4.53 21.44 -4.88
N ALA A 296 3.40 21.53 -5.58
CA ALA A 296 2.08 21.39 -4.98
C ALA A 296 1.87 20.00 -4.38
N ILE A 297 2.26 18.92 -5.10
CA ILE A 297 2.14 17.57 -4.58
C ILE A 297 3.03 17.36 -3.35
N VAL A 298 4.32 17.77 -3.42
CA VAL A 298 5.24 17.66 -2.28
C VAL A 298 4.80 18.54 -1.12
N PHE A 299 4.29 19.74 -1.39
CA PHE A 299 3.77 20.62 -0.35
C PHE A 299 2.60 19.94 0.41
N LEU A 300 1.60 19.45 -0.31
CA LEU A 300 0.44 18.81 0.31
C LEU A 300 0.78 17.49 0.99
N SER A 301 1.61 16.65 0.36
CA SER A 301 1.87 15.30 0.89
C SER A 301 2.95 15.23 1.96
N LEU A 302 3.90 16.18 1.99
CA LEU A 302 5.04 16.16 2.90
C LEU A 302 5.14 17.43 3.74
N ILE A 303 5.25 18.61 3.11
CA ILE A 303 5.58 19.85 3.84
C ILE A 303 4.47 20.22 4.81
N MET A 304 3.21 20.20 4.37
CA MET A 304 2.07 20.53 5.21
C MET A 304 1.93 19.59 6.42
N PRO A 305 1.94 18.24 6.29
CA PRO A 305 1.90 17.35 7.44
C PRO A 305 3.09 17.55 8.39
N VAL A 306 4.31 17.66 7.87
CA VAL A 306 5.51 17.86 8.70
C VAL A 306 5.47 19.20 9.42
N SER A 307 5.05 20.29 8.75
CA SER A 307 4.92 21.61 9.40
C SER A 307 3.90 21.58 10.55
N MET A 308 2.82 20.81 10.40
CA MET A 308 1.83 20.62 11.47
C MET A 308 2.39 19.82 12.65
N LEU A 309 3.18 18.79 12.40
CA LEU A 309 3.87 18.06 13.47
C LEU A 309 4.81 19.00 14.25
N VAL A 310 5.61 19.80 13.54
CA VAL A 310 6.50 20.79 14.15
C VAL A 310 5.70 21.83 14.97
N PHE A 311 4.59 22.32 14.42
CA PHE A 311 3.71 23.24 15.13
C PHE A 311 3.18 22.63 16.46
N TRP A 312 2.70 21.39 16.45
CA TRP A 312 2.22 20.71 17.65
C TRP A 312 3.34 20.46 18.67
N ILE A 313 4.55 20.10 18.22
CA ILE A 313 5.72 19.94 19.10
C ILE A 313 6.07 21.28 19.80
N ILE A 314 6.17 22.36 19.02
CA ILE A 314 6.49 23.69 19.58
C ILE A 314 5.42 24.11 20.57
N ARG A 315 4.15 23.93 20.23
CA ARG A 315 3.03 24.26 21.13
C ARG A 315 3.08 23.47 22.44
N GLY A 316 3.31 22.15 22.37
CA GLY A 316 3.44 21.29 23.55
C GLY A 316 4.59 21.74 24.46
N LEU A 317 5.75 22.05 23.87
CA LEU A 317 6.91 22.57 24.63
C LEU A 317 6.62 23.92 25.31
N LEU A 318 5.92 24.83 24.62
CA LEU A 318 5.58 26.15 25.18
C LEU A 318 4.57 26.05 26.33
N HIS A 319 3.72 25.03 26.32
CA HIS A 319 2.73 24.79 27.40
C HIS A 319 3.23 23.80 28.46
N ASN A 320 4.52 23.41 28.43
CA ASN A 320 5.09 22.42 29.34
C ASN A 320 4.30 21.09 29.39
N GLU A 321 3.68 20.71 28.27
CA GLU A 321 2.98 19.43 28.17
C GLU A 321 4.02 18.30 28.16
N THR A 322 4.03 17.48 29.20
CA THR A 322 4.84 16.27 29.25
C THR A 322 4.00 15.07 28.82
N ILE A 323 4.54 14.26 27.92
CA ILE A 323 3.90 12.98 27.53
C ILE A 323 4.60 11.89 28.34
N PRO A 324 3.98 11.39 29.43
CA PRO A 324 4.55 10.33 30.24
C PRO A 324 4.70 9.06 29.39
N GLY A 325 5.83 8.36 29.54
CA GLY A 325 6.09 7.10 28.82
C GLY A 325 6.47 7.23 27.35
N MET A 326 6.66 8.45 26.82
CA MET A 326 7.02 8.63 25.38
C MET A 326 8.32 7.91 25.01
N LEU A 327 9.36 7.98 25.86
CA LEU A 327 10.63 7.32 25.62
C LEU A 327 10.47 5.79 25.61
N GLU A 328 9.74 5.26 26.58
CA GLU A 328 9.44 3.82 26.69
C GLU A 328 8.66 3.32 25.46
N ALA A 329 7.60 4.04 25.06
CA ALA A 329 6.82 3.72 23.88
C ALA A 329 7.68 3.75 22.60
N SER A 330 8.60 4.71 22.49
CA SER A 330 9.52 4.82 21.35
C SER A 330 10.52 3.66 21.29
N ILE A 331 11.10 3.27 22.44
CA ILE A 331 12.01 2.13 22.55
C ILE A 331 11.25 0.83 22.20
N ASN A 332 10.04 0.64 22.72
CA ASN A 332 9.20 -0.52 22.43
C ASN A 332 8.87 -0.62 20.94
N SER A 333 8.52 0.50 20.29
CA SER A 333 8.25 0.54 18.84
C SER A 333 9.49 0.23 18.01
N LEU A 334 10.65 0.78 18.39
CA LEU A 334 11.92 0.52 17.72
C LEU A 334 12.34 -0.95 17.89
N SER A 335 12.23 -1.50 19.09
CA SER A 335 12.56 -2.90 19.38
C SER A 335 11.67 -3.85 18.59
N LEU A 336 10.35 -3.58 18.54
CA LEU A 336 9.41 -4.33 17.71
C LEU A 336 9.81 -4.31 16.24
N GLY A 337 10.12 -3.13 15.69
CA GLY A 337 10.55 -2.99 14.30
C GLY A 337 11.83 -3.75 13.97
N VAL A 338 12.84 -3.68 14.84
CA VAL A 338 14.11 -4.41 14.67
C VAL A 338 13.89 -5.93 14.78
N MET A 339 13.15 -6.39 15.78
CA MET A 339 12.84 -7.82 15.94
C MET A 339 12.07 -8.38 14.74
N THR A 340 11.07 -7.65 14.26
CA THR A 340 10.31 -8.02 13.06
C THR A 340 11.20 -8.06 11.82
N ALA A 341 12.06 -7.06 11.61
CA ALA A 341 12.98 -7.04 10.47
C ALA A 341 13.94 -8.24 10.47
N ILE A 342 14.50 -8.60 11.63
CA ILE A 342 15.37 -9.77 11.78
C ILE A 342 14.59 -11.05 11.46
N LEU A 343 13.40 -11.22 12.02
CA LEU A 343 12.55 -12.39 11.78
C LEU A 343 12.20 -12.52 10.30
N VAL A 344 11.79 -11.44 9.65
CA VAL A 344 11.46 -11.44 8.21
C VAL A 344 12.66 -11.86 7.36
N ILE A 345 13.87 -11.37 7.64
CA ILE A 345 15.09 -11.78 6.93
C ILE A 345 15.34 -13.28 7.10
N ILE A 346 15.24 -13.79 8.33
CA ILE A 346 15.43 -15.21 8.64
C ILE A 346 14.42 -16.09 7.90
N LEU A 347 13.15 -15.69 7.85
CA LEU A 347 12.07 -16.44 7.21
C LEU A 347 12.08 -16.30 5.68
N ALA A 348 12.40 -15.13 5.13
CA ALA A 348 12.42 -14.89 3.70
C ALA A 348 13.61 -15.54 2.98
N THR A 349 14.76 -15.64 3.66
CA THR A 349 15.99 -16.20 3.07
C THR A 349 15.81 -17.64 2.56
N PRO A 350 15.31 -18.62 3.33
CA PRO A 350 15.13 -19.98 2.86
C PRO A 350 14.11 -20.09 1.72
N ILE A 351 13.06 -19.27 1.73
CA ILE A 351 12.03 -19.25 0.68
C ILE A 351 12.64 -18.74 -0.64
N SER A 352 13.34 -17.62 -0.58
CA SER A 352 14.00 -17.01 -1.75
C SER A 352 15.08 -17.96 -2.33
N TYR A 353 15.86 -18.58 -1.46
CA TYR A 353 16.86 -19.57 -1.91
C TYR A 353 16.20 -20.78 -2.54
N LEU A 354 15.10 -21.30 -1.98
CA LEU A 354 14.36 -22.43 -2.51
C LEU A 354 13.77 -22.12 -3.89
N SER A 355 13.16 -20.94 -4.07
CA SER A 355 12.51 -20.55 -5.32
C SER A 355 13.51 -20.33 -6.47
N VAL A 356 14.68 -19.73 -6.16
CA VAL A 356 15.70 -19.43 -7.17
C VAL A 356 16.52 -20.67 -7.53
N ARG A 357 16.96 -21.47 -6.54
CA ARG A 357 17.84 -22.61 -6.77
C ARG A 357 17.12 -23.88 -7.23
N TYR A 358 15.87 -24.03 -6.81
CA TYR A 358 15.05 -25.19 -7.11
C TYR A 358 13.69 -24.76 -7.69
N PRO A 359 13.63 -24.19 -8.92
CA PRO A 359 12.40 -23.65 -9.52
C PRO A 359 11.44 -24.78 -9.93
N ARG A 360 10.76 -25.38 -8.96
CA ARG A 360 9.78 -26.44 -9.14
C ARG A 360 8.39 -25.97 -8.73
N PHE A 361 7.37 -26.73 -9.10
CA PHE A 361 5.98 -26.40 -8.77
C PHE A 361 5.76 -26.13 -7.26
N ILE A 362 6.35 -26.97 -6.39
CA ILE A 362 6.23 -26.79 -4.92
C ILE A 362 6.92 -25.51 -4.47
N SER A 363 8.13 -25.21 -4.94
CA SER A 363 8.83 -23.97 -4.59
C SER A 363 8.08 -22.73 -5.05
N MET A 364 7.56 -22.76 -6.27
CA MET A 364 6.72 -21.66 -6.80
C MET A 364 5.39 -21.53 -6.04
N LEU A 365 4.81 -22.63 -5.59
CA LEU A 365 3.59 -22.61 -4.79
C LEU A 365 3.84 -22.00 -3.41
N ILE A 366 4.91 -22.41 -2.72
CA ILE A 366 5.34 -21.84 -1.43
C ILE A 366 5.56 -20.33 -1.57
N GLU A 367 6.33 -19.90 -2.57
CA GLU A 367 6.60 -18.49 -2.85
C GLU A 367 5.29 -17.72 -3.07
N LYS A 368 4.38 -18.25 -3.90
CA LYS A 368 3.08 -17.60 -4.15
C LYS A 368 2.22 -17.52 -2.90
N ILE A 369 2.22 -18.53 -2.04
CA ILE A 369 1.48 -18.52 -0.77
C ILE A 369 2.04 -17.42 0.14
N CYS A 370 3.35 -17.34 0.30
CA CYS A 370 3.97 -16.30 1.13
C CYS A 370 3.76 -14.91 0.55
N TYR A 371 3.82 -14.77 -0.80
CA TYR A 371 3.52 -13.51 -1.46
C TYR A 371 2.03 -13.12 -1.34
N ALA A 372 1.13 -14.11 -1.37
CA ALA A 372 -0.29 -13.86 -1.12
C ALA A 372 -0.56 -13.37 0.31
N GLY A 373 0.23 -13.83 1.30
CA GLY A 373 0.19 -13.31 2.67
C GLY A 373 0.40 -11.79 2.73
N PHE A 374 1.31 -11.24 1.94
CA PHE A 374 1.53 -9.78 1.83
C PHE A 374 0.31 -9.05 1.25
N SER A 375 -0.50 -9.71 0.43
CA SER A 375 -1.71 -9.10 -0.14
C SER A 375 -2.92 -9.12 0.81
N LEU A 376 -2.82 -9.83 1.94
CA LEU A 376 -3.91 -9.89 2.91
C LEU A 376 -3.96 -8.62 3.76
N PRO A 377 -5.16 -8.07 3.98
CA PRO A 377 -5.32 -6.90 4.83
C PRO A 377 -4.88 -7.19 6.28
N SER A 378 -4.07 -6.30 6.85
CA SER A 378 -3.50 -6.44 8.19
C SER A 378 -4.56 -6.66 9.28
N ILE A 379 -5.72 -6.00 9.17
CA ILE A 379 -6.82 -6.17 10.14
C ILE A 379 -7.40 -7.60 10.11
N ALA A 380 -7.49 -8.23 8.93
CA ALA A 380 -7.98 -9.61 8.80
C ALA A 380 -7.00 -10.61 9.41
N ILE A 381 -5.69 -10.40 9.17
CA ILE A 381 -4.61 -11.20 9.76
C ILE A 381 -4.62 -11.06 11.28
N SER A 382 -4.68 -9.81 11.79
CA SER A 382 -4.66 -9.53 13.23
C SER A 382 -5.83 -10.21 13.96
N ILE A 383 -7.03 -10.15 13.42
CA ILE A 383 -8.21 -10.79 14.00
C ILE A 383 -8.06 -12.32 14.00
N ALA A 384 -7.59 -12.91 12.90
CA ALA A 384 -7.35 -14.34 12.83
C ALA A 384 -6.30 -14.80 13.86
N LEU A 385 -5.20 -14.04 14.00
CA LEU A 385 -4.14 -14.34 14.98
C LEU A 385 -4.61 -14.16 16.42
N VAL A 386 -5.43 -13.16 16.73
CA VAL A 386 -6.07 -13.03 18.05
C VAL A 386 -6.96 -14.23 18.36
N PHE A 387 -7.74 -14.70 17.39
CA PHE A 387 -8.57 -15.90 17.58
C PHE A 387 -7.74 -17.17 17.78
N ILE A 388 -6.68 -17.34 17.02
CA ILE A 388 -5.77 -18.49 17.17
C ILE A 388 -5.02 -18.39 18.50
N GLY A 389 -4.44 -17.23 18.81
CA GLY A 389 -3.65 -17.01 20.02
C GLY A 389 -4.45 -17.17 21.31
N SER A 390 -5.71 -16.72 21.34
CA SER A 390 -6.59 -16.86 22.50
C SER A 390 -6.99 -18.31 22.80
N ARG A 391 -6.91 -19.23 21.80
CA ARG A 391 -7.27 -20.64 21.96
C ARG A 391 -6.08 -21.58 22.20
N ILE A 392 -4.94 -21.30 21.54
CA ILE A 392 -3.81 -22.24 21.51
C ILE A 392 -2.85 -22.06 22.68
N GLY A 393 -2.80 -20.89 23.30
CA GLY A 393 -1.86 -20.73 24.38
C GLY A 393 -1.81 -19.38 25.06
N SER A 394 -2.09 -19.41 26.31
CA SER A 394 -1.97 -18.32 27.28
C SER A 394 -0.61 -17.56 27.24
N PRO A 395 0.56 -18.19 27.03
CA PRO A 395 1.83 -17.43 27.07
C PRO A 395 2.12 -16.57 25.85
N LEU A 396 1.52 -16.85 24.67
CA LEU A 396 1.72 -16.07 23.45
C LEU A 396 0.70 -14.94 23.30
N TYR A 397 -0.47 -15.08 23.89
CA TYR A 397 -1.52 -14.07 23.81
C TYR A 397 -1.11 -12.79 24.57
N GLN A 398 -1.26 -11.63 23.94
CA GLN A 398 -0.83 -10.32 24.45
C GLN A 398 0.69 -10.18 24.68
N SER A 399 1.52 -11.01 24.02
CA SER A 399 2.98 -10.92 24.10
C SER A 399 3.57 -10.16 22.90
N MET A 400 4.79 -9.59 23.09
CA MET A 400 5.59 -9.03 21.99
C MET A 400 5.83 -10.05 20.88
N ALA A 401 5.97 -11.34 21.20
CA ALA A 401 6.18 -12.40 20.22
C ALA A 401 5.01 -12.53 19.24
N LEU A 402 3.77 -12.44 19.72
CA LEU A 402 2.60 -12.47 18.84
C LEU A 402 2.54 -11.26 17.92
N LEU A 403 2.92 -10.07 18.43
CA LEU A 403 3.00 -8.86 17.60
C LEU A 403 4.06 -8.98 16.49
N VAL A 404 5.24 -9.51 16.81
CA VAL A 404 6.32 -9.75 15.84
C VAL A 404 5.89 -10.76 14.77
N ILE A 405 5.12 -11.79 15.13
CA ILE A 405 4.58 -12.79 14.17
C ILE A 405 3.47 -12.17 13.31
N ALA A 406 2.71 -11.21 13.85
CA ALA A 406 1.61 -10.56 13.14
C ALA A 406 2.08 -9.54 12.09
N CYS A 407 3.26 -8.94 12.30
CA CYS A 407 3.90 -7.99 11.39
C CYS A 407 4.65 -8.67 10.25
#